data_e976818263d6a8c835dc988c723aaaa9
#
_entry.id   e976818263d6a8c835dc988c723aaaa9
#
_cell.length_a   1.000
_cell.length_b   1.000
_cell.length_c   1.000
_cell.angle_alpha   90.00
_cell.angle_beta   90.00
_cell.angle_gamma   90.00
#
_symmetry.space_group_name_H-M   'P 1'
#
loop_
_entity.id
_entity.type
_entity.pdbx_description
1 polymer ?
#
loop_
_entity_poly.entity_id
_entity_poly.type
_entity_poly.pdbx_seq_one_letter_code
_entity_poly.pdbx_strand_id
1 'polypeptide(L)'
;LFARAHWQEQAQAVLEGARSSDRPAWLLMIDIDHFKPINDVHGHTVGDEAIRVVGEVIRESVREADCAGRYGGDEFAVVCADTDEAHALAIAQRIRERIAALRLPELPELQLTSSIGMAQARSSHLTLRDWLNTADMAMYRAKHGGRNRVAVEPHGSKPHAADGTPVPG
;
A
#
# COMPACT_ATOMS: atom_id res chain seq x y z
N LEU A 1 -13.99 -0.60 5.12
CA LEU A 1 -12.69 -1.27 5.23
C LEU A 1 -12.78 -2.49 6.12
N PHE A 2 -12.12 -3.55 5.72
CA PHE A 2 -12.06 -4.77 6.52
C PHE A 2 -11.01 -4.66 7.63
N ALA A 3 -11.26 -5.37 8.73
CA ALA A 3 -10.24 -5.62 9.72
C ALA A 3 -9.12 -6.50 9.14
N ARG A 4 -7.92 -6.41 9.71
CA ARG A 4 -6.72 -7.07 9.20
C ARG A 4 -6.88 -8.56 8.92
N ALA A 5 -7.48 -9.32 9.84
CA ALA A 5 -7.64 -10.77 9.69
C ALA A 5 -8.53 -11.12 8.49
N HIS A 6 -9.65 -10.45 8.32
CA HIS A 6 -10.55 -10.66 7.20
C HIS A 6 -9.91 -10.25 5.87
N TRP A 7 -9.21 -9.10 5.86
CA TRP A 7 -8.46 -8.66 4.69
C TRP A 7 -7.40 -9.69 4.29
N GLN A 8 -6.67 -10.27 5.25
CA GLN A 8 -5.66 -11.30 4.98
C GLN A 8 -6.25 -12.54 4.33
N GLU A 9 -7.42 -12.98 4.76
CA GLU A 9 -8.12 -14.11 4.13
C GLU A 9 -8.49 -13.80 2.68
N GLN A 10 -9.01 -12.61 2.40
CA GLN A 10 -9.34 -12.18 1.05
C GLN A 10 -8.10 -12.04 0.17
N ALA A 11 -7.03 -11.45 0.70
CA ALA A 11 -5.77 -11.28 -0.01
C ALA A 11 -5.13 -12.64 -0.36
N GLN A 12 -5.17 -13.59 0.55
CA GLN A 12 -4.70 -14.95 0.31
C GLN A 12 -5.47 -15.62 -0.83
N ALA A 13 -6.79 -15.49 -0.85
CA ALA A 13 -7.63 -16.04 -1.91
C ALA A 13 -7.32 -15.39 -3.27
N VAL A 14 -7.09 -14.08 -3.31
CA VAL A 14 -6.69 -13.38 -4.53
C VAL A 14 -5.33 -13.85 -5.03
N LEU A 15 -4.35 -14.02 -4.14
CA LEU A 15 -3.03 -14.53 -4.49
C LEU A 15 -3.10 -15.93 -5.10
N GLU A 16 -3.85 -16.83 -4.49
CA GLU A 16 -4.04 -18.21 -4.97
C GLU A 16 -4.75 -18.21 -6.33
N GLY A 17 -5.77 -17.39 -6.51
CA GLY A 17 -6.46 -17.23 -7.79
C GLY A 17 -5.56 -16.71 -8.90
N ALA A 18 -4.73 -15.71 -8.62
CA ALA A 18 -3.78 -15.15 -9.57
C ALA A 18 -2.69 -16.18 -9.99
N ARG A 19 -2.22 -16.99 -9.05
CA ARG A 19 -1.24 -18.03 -9.32
C ARG A 19 -1.77 -19.17 -10.18
N SER A 20 -3.06 -19.47 -10.08
CA SER A 20 -3.68 -20.60 -10.79
C SER A 20 -4.28 -20.23 -12.14
N SER A 21 -4.53 -18.94 -12.42
CA SER A 21 -5.34 -18.51 -13.57
C SER A 21 -4.65 -17.59 -14.57
N ASP A 22 -3.37 -17.26 -14.40
CA ASP A 22 -2.64 -16.25 -15.20
C ASP A 22 -3.29 -14.85 -15.21
N ARG A 23 -4.27 -14.58 -14.35
CA ARG A 23 -4.88 -13.26 -14.26
C ARG A 23 -4.06 -12.37 -13.34
N PRO A 24 -3.72 -11.15 -13.77
CA PRO A 24 -2.91 -10.26 -12.96
C PRO A 24 -3.68 -9.81 -11.72
N ALA A 25 -2.99 -9.75 -10.60
CA ALA A 25 -3.49 -9.15 -9.37
C ALA A 25 -2.40 -8.26 -8.75
N TRP A 26 -2.83 -7.21 -8.07
CA TRP A 26 -1.93 -6.23 -7.49
C TRP A 26 -2.22 -6.01 -6.02
N LEU A 27 -1.16 -5.81 -5.25
CA LEU A 27 -1.21 -5.43 -3.85
C LEU A 27 -0.66 -4.02 -3.69
N LEU A 28 -1.44 -3.16 -3.04
CA LEU A 28 -1.05 -1.81 -2.68
C LEU A 28 -0.87 -1.76 -1.16
N MET A 29 0.33 -1.36 -0.70
CA MET A 29 0.57 -0.99 0.69
C MET A 29 0.60 0.53 0.80
N ILE A 30 -0.17 1.08 1.72
CA ILE A 30 -0.40 2.51 1.88
C ILE A 30 -0.06 2.92 3.30
N ASP A 31 0.78 3.93 3.45
CA ASP A 31 1.15 4.48 4.74
C ASP A 31 0.94 6.00 4.75
N ILE A 32 0.36 6.51 5.83
CA ILE A 32 0.21 7.95 6.03
C ILE A 32 1.58 8.54 6.38
N ASP A 33 2.04 9.48 5.55
CA ASP A 33 3.34 10.14 5.76
C ASP A 33 3.33 10.96 7.05
N HIS A 34 4.40 10.84 7.83
CA HIS A 34 4.61 11.60 9.07
C HIS A 34 3.48 11.44 10.10
N PHE A 35 2.85 10.28 10.17
CA PHE A 35 1.72 10.05 11.06
C PHE A 35 2.12 10.19 12.54
N LYS A 36 3.27 9.64 12.95
CA LYS A 36 3.75 9.77 14.32
C LYS A 36 3.97 11.22 14.74
N PRO A 37 4.67 12.07 13.96
CA PRO A 37 4.74 13.51 14.24
C PRO A 37 3.37 14.19 14.35
N ILE A 38 2.40 13.80 13.52
CA ILE A 38 1.03 14.34 13.59
C ILE A 38 0.39 14.03 14.94
N ASN A 39 0.49 12.79 15.40
CA ASN A 39 0.02 12.40 16.73
C ASN A 39 0.75 13.16 17.86
N ASP A 40 2.07 13.27 17.76
CA ASP A 40 2.89 13.90 18.79
C ASP A 40 2.59 15.40 18.92
N VAL A 41 2.31 16.10 17.83
CA VAL A 41 2.04 17.54 17.78
C VAL A 41 0.57 17.85 18.04
N HIS A 42 -0.35 17.10 17.43
CA HIS A 42 -1.79 17.42 17.42
C HIS A 42 -2.63 16.51 18.31
N GLY A 43 -2.04 15.45 18.88
CA GLY A 43 -2.70 14.48 19.76
C GLY A 43 -3.39 13.35 19.03
N HIS A 44 -3.75 12.31 19.79
CA HIS A 44 -4.34 11.07 19.28
C HIS A 44 -5.72 11.28 18.64
N THR A 45 -6.49 12.25 19.11
CA THR A 45 -7.81 12.56 18.53
C THR A 45 -7.69 13.00 17.07
N VAL A 46 -6.72 13.86 16.76
CA VAL A 46 -6.43 14.28 15.38
C VAL A 46 -5.89 13.12 14.56
N GLY A 47 -5.00 12.32 15.14
CA GLY A 47 -4.49 11.11 14.49
C GLY A 47 -5.58 10.10 14.15
N ASP A 48 -6.49 9.83 15.07
CA ASP A 48 -7.63 8.94 14.85
C ASP A 48 -8.56 9.46 13.75
N GLU A 49 -8.82 10.75 13.72
CA GLU A 49 -9.60 11.38 12.65
C GLU A 49 -8.91 11.29 11.30
N ALA A 50 -7.59 11.50 11.25
CA ALA A 50 -6.80 11.32 10.04
C ALA A 50 -6.92 9.89 9.49
N ILE A 51 -6.79 8.88 10.35
CA ILE A 51 -6.96 7.47 9.98
C ILE A 51 -8.37 7.22 9.43
N ARG A 52 -9.39 7.76 10.09
CA ARG A 52 -10.79 7.60 9.69
C ARG A 52 -11.05 8.16 8.30
N VAL A 53 -10.64 9.39 8.05
CA VAL A 53 -10.90 10.06 6.75
C VAL A 53 -10.05 9.45 5.63
N VAL A 54 -8.82 9.03 5.90
CA VAL A 54 -7.99 8.30 4.93
C VAL A 54 -8.65 6.97 4.58
N GLY A 55 -9.15 6.25 5.56
CA GLY A 55 -9.89 5.01 5.35
C GLY A 55 -11.13 5.19 4.46
N GLU A 56 -11.86 6.27 4.64
CA GLU A 56 -13.01 6.61 3.77
C GLU A 56 -12.57 6.91 2.33
N VAL A 57 -11.50 7.68 2.16
CA VAL A 57 -10.94 7.95 0.82
C VAL A 57 -10.54 6.66 0.11
N ILE A 58 -9.87 5.76 0.81
CA ILE A 58 -9.46 4.48 0.22
C ILE A 58 -10.70 3.68 -0.18
N ARG A 59 -11.68 3.54 0.70
CA ARG A 59 -12.92 2.81 0.42
C ARG A 59 -13.65 3.34 -0.81
N GLU A 60 -13.72 4.66 -0.95
CA GLU A 60 -14.39 5.32 -2.08
C GLU A 60 -13.57 5.31 -3.38
N SER A 61 -12.29 5.03 -3.29
CA SER A 61 -11.38 5.05 -4.44
C SER A 61 -11.18 3.68 -5.09
N VAL A 62 -11.59 2.62 -4.43
CA VAL A 62 -11.47 1.23 -4.92
C VAL A 62 -12.79 0.74 -5.49
N ARG A 63 -12.71 -0.30 -6.33
CA ARG A 63 -13.89 -0.95 -6.91
C ARG A 63 -14.51 -1.95 -5.92
N GLU A 64 -15.75 -2.34 -6.16
CA GLU A 64 -16.42 -3.37 -5.36
C GLU A 64 -15.66 -4.70 -5.35
N ALA A 65 -15.03 -5.06 -6.47
CA ALA A 65 -14.21 -6.26 -6.58
C ALA A 65 -12.86 -6.18 -5.84
N ASP A 66 -12.43 -5.00 -5.43
CA ASP A 66 -11.20 -4.80 -4.70
C ASP A 66 -11.43 -4.96 -3.20
N CYS A 67 -10.42 -5.42 -2.48
CA CYS A 67 -10.50 -5.60 -1.03
C CYS A 67 -9.53 -4.64 -0.32
N ALA A 68 -10.08 -3.70 0.42
CA ALA A 68 -9.32 -2.74 1.19
C ALA A 68 -9.47 -2.99 2.69
N GLY A 69 -8.38 -2.90 3.44
CA GLY A 69 -8.38 -3.09 4.88
C GLY A 69 -7.36 -2.21 5.59
N ARG A 70 -7.58 -2.00 6.87
CA ARG A 70 -6.56 -1.43 7.75
C ARG A 70 -5.60 -2.52 8.16
N TYR A 71 -4.32 -2.35 7.81
CA TYR A 71 -3.30 -3.37 8.06
C TYR A 71 -2.54 -3.14 9.36
N GLY A 72 -2.27 -1.90 9.72
CA GLY A 72 -1.57 -1.50 10.92
C GLY A 72 -2.13 -0.20 11.51
N GLY A 73 -1.37 0.46 12.39
CA GLY A 73 -1.79 1.70 13.03
C GLY A 73 -2.15 2.80 12.03
N ASP A 74 -1.23 3.10 11.14
CA ASP A 74 -1.32 4.11 10.08
C ASP A 74 -1.17 3.49 8.67
N GLU A 75 -1.28 2.17 8.57
CA GLU A 75 -1.10 1.41 7.34
C GLU A 75 -2.42 0.81 6.84
N PHE A 76 -2.59 0.87 5.53
CA PHE A 76 -3.70 0.27 4.81
C PHE A 76 -3.19 -0.62 3.70
N ALA A 77 -3.98 -1.61 3.31
CA ALA A 77 -3.66 -2.49 2.22
C ALA A 77 -4.87 -2.69 1.31
N VAL A 78 -4.61 -2.74 0.00
CA VAL A 78 -5.64 -2.99 -1.02
C VAL A 78 -5.15 -4.12 -1.92
N VAL A 79 -6.01 -5.10 -2.16
CA VAL A 79 -5.77 -6.10 -3.21
C VAL A 79 -6.75 -5.89 -4.35
N CYS A 80 -6.21 -5.87 -5.57
CA CYS A 80 -6.96 -5.72 -6.81
C CYS A 80 -6.82 -7.00 -7.62
N ALA A 81 -7.89 -7.78 -7.67
CA ALA A 81 -7.94 -9.00 -8.48
C ALA A 81 -8.24 -8.68 -9.94
N ASP A 82 -7.70 -9.48 -10.82
CA ASP A 82 -7.97 -9.36 -12.28
C ASP A 82 -7.77 -7.93 -12.79
N THR A 83 -6.60 -7.37 -12.48
CA THR A 83 -6.28 -5.96 -12.71
C THR A 83 -4.88 -5.85 -13.29
N ASP A 84 -4.73 -5.14 -14.40
CA ASP A 84 -3.42 -4.84 -14.99
C ASP A 84 -2.70 -3.69 -14.25
N GLU A 85 -1.42 -3.49 -14.59
CA GLU A 85 -0.59 -2.47 -13.95
C GLU A 85 -1.17 -1.06 -14.11
N ALA A 86 -1.64 -0.72 -15.31
CA ALA A 86 -2.17 0.62 -15.58
C ALA A 86 -3.40 0.94 -14.74
N HIS A 87 -4.32 -0.01 -14.59
CA HIS A 87 -5.51 0.16 -13.75
C HIS A 87 -5.17 0.19 -12.26
N ALA A 88 -4.26 -0.68 -11.80
CA ALA A 88 -3.79 -0.66 -10.41
C ALA A 88 -3.07 0.65 -10.06
N LEU A 89 -2.23 1.14 -10.97
CA LEU A 89 -1.55 2.43 -10.81
C LEU A 89 -2.55 3.59 -10.75
N ALA A 90 -3.58 3.57 -11.59
CA ALA A 90 -4.64 4.58 -11.57
C ALA A 90 -5.38 4.61 -10.23
N ILE A 91 -5.67 3.45 -9.63
CA ILE A 91 -6.26 3.36 -8.30
C ILE A 91 -5.32 3.95 -7.25
N ALA A 92 -4.05 3.58 -7.28
CA ALA A 92 -3.04 4.07 -6.33
C ALA A 92 -2.86 5.59 -6.42
N GLN A 93 -2.75 6.14 -7.64
CA GLN A 93 -2.61 7.59 -7.84
C GLN A 93 -3.86 8.35 -7.39
N ARG A 94 -5.04 7.82 -7.65
CA ARG A 94 -6.29 8.42 -7.17
C ARG A 94 -6.34 8.47 -5.64
N ILE A 95 -5.97 7.39 -4.97
CA ILE A 95 -5.88 7.35 -3.50
C ILE A 95 -4.90 8.42 -3.01
N ARG A 96 -3.70 8.46 -3.56
CA ARG A 96 -2.66 9.40 -3.18
C ARG A 96 -3.12 10.86 -3.34
N GLU A 97 -3.69 11.19 -4.48
CA GLU A 97 -4.16 12.55 -4.80
C GLU A 97 -5.32 12.97 -3.89
N ARG A 98 -6.26 12.07 -3.65
CA ARG A 98 -7.41 12.35 -2.77
C ARG A 98 -6.98 12.51 -1.31
N ILE A 99 -6.02 11.74 -0.83
CA ILE A 99 -5.45 11.93 0.51
C ILE A 99 -4.76 13.30 0.59
N ALA A 100 -3.96 13.68 -0.39
CA ALA A 100 -3.28 14.97 -0.42
C ALA A 100 -4.27 16.17 -0.49
N ALA A 101 -5.45 15.96 -1.02
CA ALA A 101 -6.52 16.97 -1.08
C ALA A 101 -7.38 17.05 0.18
N LEU A 102 -7.26 16.10 1.11
CA LEU A 102 -8.01 16.11 2.36
C LEU A 102 -7.68 17.33 3.21
N ARG A 103 -8.71 17.86 3.86
CA ARG A 103 -8.57 18.87 4.91
C ARG A 103 -9.45 18.47 6.08
N LEU A 104 -8.87 18.41 7.27
CA LEU A 104 -9.63 18.19 8.50
C LEU A 104 -10.34 19.50 8.87
N PRO A 105 -11.65 19.47 9.17
CA PRO A 105 -12.41 20.71 9.47
C PRO A 105 -11.81 21.53 10.62
N GLU A 106 -11.28 20.83 11.65
CA GLU A 106 -10.71 21.48 12.83
C GLU A 106 -9.24 21.90 12.65
N LEU A 107 -8.56 21.38 11.61
CA LEU A 107 -7.17 21.67 11.34
C LEU A 107 -6.93 21.76 9.83
N PRO A 108 -7.50 22.75 9.15
CA PRO A 108 -7.48 22.81 7.68
C PRO A 108 -6.10 23.07 7.09
N GLU A 109 -5.15 23.57 7.85
CA GLU A 109 -3.75 23.79 7.43
C GLU A 109 -2.92 22.49 7.43
N LEU A 110 -3.38 21.44 8.09
CA LEU A 110 -2.67 20.16 8.07
C LEU A 110 -2.84 19.49 6.72
N GLN A 111 -1.74 19.25 6.01
CA GLN A 111 -1.73 18.47 4.79
C GLN A 111 -1.35 17.03 5.09
N LEU A 112 -2.24 16.10 4.74
CA LEU A 112 -1.97 14.67 4.79
C LEU A 112 -1.44 14.22 3.43
N THR A 113 -0.40 13.41 3.43
CA THR A 113 0.08 12.71 2.23
C THR A 113 0.29 11.24 2.53
N SER A 114 0.47 10.44 1.50
CA SER A 114 0.69 9.01 1.62
C SER A 114 1.79 8.52 0.69
N SER A 115 2.50 7.51 1.15
CA SER A 115 3.43 6.74 0.34
C SER A 115 2.82 5.37 0.05
N ILE A 116 2.83 4.96 -1.21
CA ILE A 116 2.17 3.75 -1.69
C ILE A 116 3.17 2.88 -2.42
N GLY A 117 3.25 1.61 -2.04
CA GLY A 117 4.01 0.59 -2.75
C GLY A 117 3.08 -0.39 -3.45
N MET A 118 3.40 -0.73 -4.69
CA MET A 118 2.63 -1.66 -5.52
C MET A 118 3.46 -2.87 -5.89
N ALA A 119 2.89 -4.06 -5.75
CA ALA A 119 3.50 -5.32 -6.18
C ALA A 119 2.50 -6.21 -6.90
N GLN A 120 2.88 -6.69 -8.07
CA GLN A 120 2.10 -7.68 -8.80
C GLN A 120 2.25 -9.06 -8.16
N ALA A 121 1.18 -9.83 -8.09
CA ALA A 121 1.26 -11.24 -7.69
C ALA A 121 2.08 -12.02 -8.71
N ARG A 122 3.07 -12.77 -8.23
CA ARG A 122 3.99 -13.57 -9.05
C ARG A 122 4.04 -15.01 -8.56
N SER A 123 4.48 -15.93 -9.42
CA SER A 123 4.70 -17.32 -9.04
C SER A 123 5.73 -17.49 -7.90
N SER A 124 6.64 -16.53 -7.75
CA SER A 124 7.61 -16.50 -6.63
C SER A 124 7.00 -16.12 -5.29
N HIS A 125 5.80 -15.54 -5.27
CA HIS A 125 5.06 -15.25 -4.04
C HIS A 125 4.34 -16.54 -3.57
N LEU A 126 5.03 -17.40 -2.85
CA LEU A 126 4.47 -18.65 -2.34
C LEU A 126 3.46 -18.44 -1.23
N THR A 127 3.62 -17.35 -0.46
CA THR A 127 2.74 -16.96 0.64
C THR A 127 2.30 -15.52 0.50
N LEU A 128 1.21 -15.18 1.19
CA LEU A 128 0.78 -13.78 1.31
C LEU A 128 1.89 -12.89 1.91
N ARG A 129 2.64 -13.41 2.85
CA ARG A 129 3.76 -12.70 3.47
C ARG A 129 4.83 -12.31 2.44
N ASP A 130 5.15 -13.19 1.50
CA ASP A 130 6.09 -12.88 0.41
C ASP A 130 5.60 -11.72 -0.44
N TRP A 131 4.31 -11.73 -0.78
CA TRP A 131 3.69 -10.66 -1.55
C TRP A 131 3.67 -9.32 -0.80
N LEU A 132 3.27 -9.36 0.48
CA LEU A 132 3.31 -8.20 1.37
C LEU A 132 4.72 -7.60 1.49
N ASN A 133 5.73 -8.44 1.64
CA ASN A 133 7.12 -7.99 1.72
C ASN A 133 7.56 -7.25 0.44
N THR A 134 7.15 -7.73 -0.72
CA THR A 134 7.46 -7.08 -2.00
C THR A 134 6.78 -5.71 -2.09
N ALA A 135 5.53 -5.60 -1.71
CA ALA A 135 4.81 -4.31 -1.67
C ALA A 135 5.42 -3.35 -0.63
N ASP A 136 5.81 -3.85 0.53
CA ASP A 136 6.51 -3.06 1.56
C ASP A 136 7.84 -2.50 1.07
N MET A 137 8.62 -3.28 0.32
CA MET A 137 9.87 -2.81 -0.29
C MET A 137 9.61 -1.66 -1.27
N ALA A 138 8.56 -1.76 -2.07
CA ALA A 138 8.16 -0.68 -2.96
C ALA A 138 7.72 0.57 -2.18
N MET A 139 6.94 0.40 -1.12
CA MET A 139 6.53 1.50 -0.23
C MET A 139 7.73 2.18 0.43
N TYR A 140 8.72 1.41 0.86
CA TYR A 140 9.98 1.94 1.38
C TYR A 140 10.69 2.84 0.36
N ARG A 141 10.74 2.42 -0.92
CA ARG A 141 11.29 3.27 -1.99
C ARG A 141 10.49 4.55 -2.18
N ALA A 142 9.17 4.49 -2.08
CA ALA A 142 8.31 5.68 -2.14
C ALA A 142 8.65 6.66 -1.00
N LYS A 143 8.82 6.17 0.22
CA LYS A 143 9.22 6.98 1.39
C LYS A 143 10.60 7.61 1.21
N HIS A 144 11.58 6.84 0.78
CA HIS A 144 12.96 7.33 0.57
C HIS A 144 13.12 8.20 -0.68
N GLY A 145 12.21 8.09 -1.63
CA GLY A 145 12.17 8.93 -2.83
C GLY A 145 11.57 10.33 -2.61
N GLY A 146 11.10 10.63 -1.40
CA GLY A 146 10.55 11.95 -1.05
C GLY A 146 9.10 11.91 -0.55
N ARG A 147 8.53 10.75 -0.30
CA ARG A 147 7.13 10.57 0.15
C ARG A 147 6.11 11.09 -0.85
N ASN A 148 4.84 11.09 -0.50
CA ASN A 148 3.73 11.56 -1.34
C ASN A 148 3.86 11.05 -2.79
N ARG A 149 4.01 9.75 -2.96
CA ARG A 149 4.21 9.11 -4.26
C ARG A 149 3.86 7.64 -4.24
N VAL A 150 3.72 7.10 -5.44
CA VAL A 150 3.56 5.66 -5.69
C VAL A 150 4.88 5.12 -6.22
N ALA A 151 5.33 3.99 -5.68
CA ALA A 151 6.42 3.21 -6.23
C ALA A 151 5.90 1.83 -6.64
N VAL A 152 6.29 1.40 -7.82
CA VAL A 152 5.92 0.10 -8.39
C VAL A 152 7.11 -0.84 -8.33
N GLU A 153 6.90 -2.09 -7.94
CA GLU A 153 7.93 -3.12 -7.99
C GLU A 153 8.44 -3.27 -9.42
N PRO A 154 9.77 -3.20 -9.68
CA PRO A 154 10.30 -3.33 -11.03
C PRO A 154 10.03 -4.71 -11.62
N HIS A 155 9.60 -4.75 -12.90
CA HIS A 155 9.50 -6.00 -13.63
C HIS A 155 10.89 -6.66 -13.77
N GLY A 156 10.98 -7.95 -13.41
CA GLY A 156 12.17 -8.75 -13.64
C GLY A 156 13.28 -8.65 -12.60
N SER A 157 13.05 -8.03 -11.46
CA SER A 157 13.97 -8.15 -10.32
C SER A 157 13.92 -9.58 -9.79
N LYS A 158 14.85 -10.41 -10.23
CA LYS A 158 15.25 -11.56 -9.42
C LYS A 158 15.64 -11.01 -8.05
N PRO A 159 15.31 -11.70 -6.95
CA PRO A 159 15.88 -11.31 -5.67
C PRO A 159 17.38 -11.20 -5.88
N HIS A 160 17.93 -10.04 -5.58
CA HIS A 160 19.37 -9.84 -5.62
C HIS A 160 19.93 -10.83 -4.58
N ALA A 161 20.46 -11.95 -5.04
CA ALA A 161 21.31 -12.75 -4.21
C ALA A 161 22.41 -11.80 -3.75
N ALA A 162 22.55 -11.65 -2.43
CA ALA A 162 23.62 -10.85 -1.87
C ALA A 162 24.90 -11.33 -2.57
N ASP A 163 25.43 -10.46 -3.43
CA ASP A 163 26.65 -10.75 -4.15
C ASP A 163 27.76 -10.77 -3.12
N GLY A 164 28.12 -11.98 -2.72
CA GLY A 164 29.33 -12.23 -1.95
C GLY A 164 30.53 -11.99 -2.84
N THR A 165 30.81 -10.76 -3.17
CA THR A 165 32.13 -10.38 -3.70
C THR A 165 33.12 -10.50 -2.55
N PRO A 166 34.09 -11.42 -2.61
CA PRO A 166 35.18 -11.39 -1.65
C PRO A 166 35.96 -10.10 -1.89
N VAL A 167 36.05 -9.30 -0.84
CA VAL A 167 36.94 -8.15 -0.82
C VAL A 167 38.36 -8.70 -0.98
N PRO A 168 39.13 -8.33 -2.03
CA PRO A 168 40.52 -8.72 -2.08
C PRO A 168 41.25 -8.04 -0.92
N GLY A 169 41.94 -8.85 -0.18
CA GLY A 169 42.72 -8.46 0.98
C GLY A 169 43.87 -7.49 0.66
#